data_8fc4562c1bb04969bba6f7b719f189e3
#
_entry.id   8fc4562c1bb04969bba6f7b719f189e3
#
_cell.length_a   1.000
_cell.length_b   1.000
_cell.length_c   1.000
_cell.angle_alpha   90.00
_cell.angle_beta   90.00
_cell.angle_gamma   90.00
#
_symmetry.space_group_name_H-M   'P 1'
#
loop_
_entity.id
_entity.type
_entity.pdbx_description
1 polymer ?
#
loop_
_entity_poly.entity_id
_entity_poly.type
_entity_poly.pdbx_seq_one_letter_code
_entity_poly.pdbx_strand_id
1 'polypeptide(L)'
;TGFTEMIKGSAVAPYVEDIWGCELIEAQDEDGNPIISEIGYTIDNTTKTRALFEINKGVGKIDNVNVNTKLPEELRRVQFKNMIYIADGPSDVPAFSTLNKSGGATFAIYPHNDVKAFQQVEQLRKDGRVNMYAEADYSEGTTAYIWITEKIKEIANRIRNDEKAKLQASISATPKHLT
;
A
#
# COMPACT_ATOMS: atom_id res chain seq x y z
N THR A 1 17.09 -3.99 -1.57
CA THR A 1 17.97 -3.21 -2.45
C THR A 1 17.85 -3.67 -3.89
N GLY A 2 18.30 -4.87 -4.25
CA GLY A 2 18.21 -5.37 -5.63
C GLY A 2 16.77 -5.38 -6.17
N PHE A 3 15.77 -5.64 -5.34
CA PHE A 3 14.37 -5.65 -5.76
C PHE A 3 13.85 -4.27 -6.22
N THR A 4 14.30 -3.19 -5.56
CA THR A 4 13.98 -1.82 -5.99
C THR A 4 14.50 -1.54 -7.39
N GLU A 5 15.77 -1.90 -7.66
CA GLU A 5 16.39 -1.70 -8.97
C GLU A 5 15.76 -2.61 -10.04
N MET A 6 15.38 -3.84 -9.68
CA MET A 6 14.63 -4.73 -10.57
C MET A 6 13.29 -4.12 -10.99
N ILE A 7 12.53 -3.52 -10.07
CA ILE A 7 11.26 -2.86 -10.39
C ILE A 7 11.50 -1.65 -11.30
N LYS A 8 12.46 -0.79 -10.96
CA LYS A 8 12.82 0.39 -11.75
C LYS A 8 13.22 0.04 -13.20
N GLY A 9 13.94 -1.09 -13.39
CA GLY A 9 14.37 -1.60 -14.69
C GLY A 9 13.34 -2.46 -15.43
N SER A 10 12.16 -2.68 -14.87
CA SER A 10 11.15 -3.58 -15.42
C SER A 10 10.09 -2.85 -16.27
N ALA A 11 9.35 -3.62 -17.07
CA ALA A 11 8.21 -3.10 -17.85
C ALA A 11 7.04 -2.58 -16.99
N VAL A 12 7.01 -2.91 -15.68
CA VAL A 12 5.98 -2.43 -14.76
C VAL A 12 6.32 -1.07 -14.12
N ALA A 13 7.56 -0.59 -14.24
CA ALA A 13 7.99 0.68 -13.65
C ALA A 13 7.05 1.86 -13.94
N PRO A 14 6.48 2.05 -15.16
CA PRO A 14 5.56 3.15 -15.44
C PRO A 14 4.25 3.10 -14.65
N TYR A 15 3.90 1.96 -14.07
CA TYR A 15 2.68 1.76 -13.27
C TYR A 15 2.93 1.87 -11.78
N VAL A 16 4.19 2.04 -11.35
CA VAL A 16 4.59 2.16 -9.95
C VAL A 16 4.86 3.63 -9.64
N GLU A 17 4.06 4.20 -8.75
CA GLU A 17 4.19 5.62 -8.40
C GLU A 17 5.37 5.87 -7.44
N ASP A 18 5.56 5.00 -6.44
CA ASP A 18 6.65 5.09 -5.46
C ASP A 18 7.11 3.71 -5.00
N ILE A 19 8.37 3.63 -4.55
CA ILE A 19 8.97 2.40 -4.03
C ILE A 19 9.61 2.70 -2.68
N TRP A 20 9.14 2.04 -1.64
CA TRP A 20 9.78 1.98 -0.32
C TRP A 20 10.62 0.71 -0.26
N GLY A 21 11.92 0.83 -0.37
CA GLY A 21 12.84 -0.30 -0.40
C GLY A 21 14.05 -0.08 0.50
N CYS A 22 14.81 -1.14 0.77
CA CYS A 22 16.10 -0.98 1.42
C CYS A 22 17.06 -0.25 0.48
N GLU A 23 17.85 0.66 1.02
CA GLU A 23 18.84 1.46 0.29
C GLU A 23 20.25 1.14 0.78
N LEU A 24 21.17 1.10 -0.14
CA LEU A 24 22.60 0.97 0.12
C LEU A 24 23.28 2.27 -0.28
N ILE A 25 24.23 2.70 0.51
CA ILE A 25 25.08 3.85 0.20
C ILE A 25 26.30 3.35 -0.55
N GLU A 26 26.50 3.88 -1.74
CA GLU A 26 27.68 3.62 -2.56
C GLU A 26 28.80 4.61 -2.23
N ALA A 27 30.03 4.13 -2.26
CA ALA A 27 31.25 4.92 -2.19
C ALA A 27 32.20 4.47 -3.30
N GLN A 28 33.35 5.12 -3.40
CA GLN A 28 34.43 4.66 -4.27
C GLN A 28 35.57 4.09 -3.41
N ASP A 29 36.18 2.99 -3.86
CA ASP A 29 37.41 2.46 -3.30
C ASP A 29 38.66 3.32 -3.68
N GLU A 30 39.81 2.93 -3.21
CA GLU A 30 41.09 3.64 -3.51
C GLU A 30 41.41 3.71 -5.01
N ASP A 31 40.87 2.79 -5.80
CA ASP A 31 41.04 2.70 -7.25
C ASP A 31 39.92 3.40 -8.03
N GLY A 32 38.91 4.00 -7.32
CA GLY A 32 37.80 4.70 -7.92
C GLY A 32 36.63 3.80 -8.37
N ASN A 33 36.63 2.52 -8.02
CA ASN A 33 35.52 1.62 -8.34
C ASN A 33 34.36 1.80 -7.37
N PRO A 34 33.10 1.70 -7.84
CA PRO A 34 31.93 1.78 -6.95
C PRO A 34 31.87 0.56 -6.03
N ILE A 35 31.77 0.81 -4.74
CA ILE A 35 31.59 -0.19 -3.69
C ILE A 35 30.37 0.16 -2.83
N ILE A 36 29.74 -0.86 -2.23
CA ILE A 36 28.73 -0.65 -1.21
C ILE A 36 29.44 -0.39 0.12
N SER A 37 29.27 0.82 0.65
CA SER A 37 29.92 1.22 1.91
C SER A 37 29.07 0.96 3.13
N GLU A 38 27.78 1.29 3.06
CA GLU A 38 26.90 1.27 4.23
C GLU A 38 25.46 0.88 3.83
N ILE A 39 24.67 0.53 4.86
CA ILE A 39 23.21 0.38 4.74
C ILE A 39 22.58 1.74 5.04
N GLY A 40 22.00 2.38 4.03
CA GLY A 40 21.37 3.67 4.16
C GLY A 40 19.97 3.59 4.78
N TYR A 41 19.17 2.61 4.34
CA TYR A 41 17.81 2.43 4.83
C TYR A 41 17.41 0.96 4.80
N THR A 42 16.65 0.54 5.81
CA THR A 42 16.11 -0.82 5.90
C THR A 42 14.60 -0.81 6.08
N ILE A 43 13.92 -1.73 5.39
CA ILE A 43 12.49 -1.97 5.56
C ILE A 43 12.28 -3.09 6.59
N ASP A 44 11.52 -2.78 7.63
CA ASP A 44 11.05 -3.69 8.67
C ASP A 44 9.52 -3.55 8.87
N ASN A 45 8.96 -4.25 9.86
CA ASN A 45 7.51 -4.19 10.17
C ASN A 45 7.05 -2.77 10.52
N THR A 46 7.89 -1.97 11.17
CA THR A 46 7.56 -0.60 11.59
C THR A 46 7.58 0.35 10.40
N THR A 47 8.62 0.26 9.58
CA THR A 47 8.76 1.09 8.37
C THR A 47 7.73 0.76 7.31
N LYS A 48 7.34 -0.52 7.14
CA LYS A 48 6.20 -0.92 6.30
C LYS A 48 4.89 -0.23 6.76
N THR A 49 4.63 -0.25 8.06
CA THR A 49 3.44 0.42 8.62
C THR A 49 3.53 1.94 8.44
N ARG A 50 4.70 2.54 8.64
CA ARG A 50 4.93 3.96 8.40
C ARG A 50 4.65 4.34 6.95
N ALA A 51 5.08 3.53 5.97
CA ALA A 51 4.82 3.77 4.56
C ALA A 51 3.32 3.89 4.24
N LEU A 52 2.45 3.10 4.89
CA LEU A 52 0.99 3.25 4.75
C LEU A 52 0.50 4.64 5.17
N PHE A 53 1.06 5.22 6.25
CA PHE A 53 0.71 6.57 6.68
C PHE A 53 1.29 7.64 5.75
N GLU A 54 2.46 7.43 5.19
CA GLU A 54 3.07 8.32 4.20
C GLU A 54 2.22 8.37 2.93
N ILE A 55 1.81 7.22 2.40
CA ILE A 55 0.87 7.12 1.28
C ILE A 55 -0.46 7.79 1.61
N ASN A 56 -1.03 7.49 2.79
CA ASN A 56 -2.30 8.02 3.24
C ASN A 56 -2.30 9.55 3.27
N LYS A 57 -1.24 10.16 3.78
CA LYS A 57 -1.12 11.61 3.92
C LYS A 57 -0.57 12.30 2.68
N GLY A 58 0.10 11.58 1.78
CA GLY A 58 0.74 12.14 0.60
C GLY A 58 2.10 12.79 0.91
N VAL A 59 2.86 12.18 1.83
CA VAL A 59 4.23 12.63 2.13
C VAL A 59 5.09 12.54 0.87
N GLY A 60 5.84 13.63 0.59
CA GLY A 60 6.62 13.75 -0.64
C GLY A 60 5.81 14.09 -1.90
N LYS A 61 4.47 14.15 -1.81
CA LYS A 61 3.56 14.53 -2.90
C LYS A 61 2.80 15.82 -2.62
N ILE A 62 2.68 16.20 -1.36
CA ILE A 62 2.01 17.41 -0.91
C ILE A 62 3.02 18.23 -0.09
N ASP A 63 3.20 19.49 -0.47
CA ASP A 63 4.15 20.37 0.20
C ASP A 63 3.83 20.54 1.68
N ASN A 64 4.88 20.55 2.51
CA ASN A 64 4.79 20.70 3.97
C ASN A 64 4.01 19.60 4.72
N VAL A 65 3.71 18.47 4.07
CA VAL A 65 3.09 17.31 4.72
C VAL A 65 4.16 16.29 5.10
N ASN A 66 4.14 15.87 6.36
CA ASN A 66 4.93 14.75 6.88
C ASN A 66 4.04 13.75 7.62
N VAL A 67 4.62 12.63 8.06
CA VAL A 67 3.89 11.54 8.70
C VAL A 67 3.17 11.99 9.99
N ASN A 68 3.64 13.01 10.68
CA ASN A 68 3.04 13.55 11.91
C ASN A 68 2.02 14.66 11.67
N THR A 69 1.92 15.17 10.43
CA THR A 69 0.96 16.23 10.08
C THR A 69 -0.47 15.78 10.39
N LYS A 70 -1.22 16.57 11.15
CA LYS A 70 -2.63 16.29 11.44
C LYS A 70 -3.47 16.71 10.24
N LEU A 71 -4.02 15.74 9.53
CA LEU A 71 -4.92 15.96 8.40
C LEU A 71 -6.29 15.33 8.67
N PRO A 72 -7.38 16.06 8.44
CA PRO A 72 -8.72 15.48 8.36
C PRO A 72 -8.77 14.35 7.32
N GLU A 73 -9.68 13.40 7.50
CA GLU A 73 -9.73 12.22 6.62
C GLU A 73 -9.99 12.59 5.16
N GLU A 74 -10.84 13.56 4.93
CA GLU A 74 -11.23 14.07 3.60
C GLU A 74 -10.09 14.78 2.84
N LEU A 75 -9.06 15.26 3.55
CA LEU A 75 -7.88 15.90 2.97
C LEU A 75 -6.71 14.92 2.79
N ARG A 76 -6.86 13.68 3.19
CA ARG A 76 -5.82 12.67 2.98
C ARG A 76 -5.76 12.27 1.52
N ARG A 77 -4.54 12.17 0.98
CA ARG A 77 -4.31 11.85 -0.43
C ARG A 77 -4.93 10.50 -0.82
N VAL A 78 -4.73 9.48 0.01
CA VAL A 78 -5.31 8.15 -0.17
C VAL A 78 -5.91 7.70 1.16
N GLN A 79 -7.23 7.65 1.26
CA GLN A 79 -7.88 7.16 2.47
C GLN A 79 -7.62 5.66 2.66
N PHE A 80 -7.40 5.21 3.88
CA PHE A 80 -7.11 3.80 4.17
C PHE A 80 -8.16 2.85 3.61
N LYS A 81 -9.45 3.21 3.67
CA LYS A 81 -10.54 2.43 3.09
C LYS A 81 -10.40 2.17 1.58
N ASN A 82 -9.57 2.97 0.89
CA ASN A 82 -9.30 2.89 -0.55
C ASN A 82 -7.96 2.22 -0.87
N MET A 83 -7.35 1.54 0.11
CA MET A 83 -6.10 0.80 -0.08
C MET A 83 -6.35 -0.70 -0.10
N ILE A 84 -5.55 -1.40 -0.88
CA ILE A 84 -5.40 -2.86 -0.83
C ILE A 84 -3.94 -3.13 -0.44
N TYR A 85 -3.72 -3.86 0.64
CA TYR A 85 -2.39 -4.27 1.08
C TYR A 85 -2.20 -5.75 0.82
N ILE A 86 -1.18 -6.10 0.04
CA ILE A 86 -0.86 -7.48 -0.35
C ILE A 86 0.52 -7.81 0.20
N ALA A 87 0.64 -8.91 0.95
CA ALA A 87 1.92 -9.35 1.51
C ALA A 87 1.88 -10.85 1.85
N ASP A 88 3.04 -11.41 2.20
CA ASP A 88 3.24 -12.86 2.33
C ASP A 88 3.44 -13.36 3.77
N GLY A 89 3.55 -12.48 4.76
CA GLY A 89 4.00 -13.01 6.03
C GLY A 89 3.76 -12.23 7.32
N PRO A 90 4.29 -12.80 8.43
CA PRO A 90 4.10 -12.24 9.78
C PRO A 90 4.71 -10.87 9.97
N SER A 91 5.76 -10.51 9.22
CA SER A 91 6.36 -9.18 9.27
C SER A 91 5.39 -8.07 8.85
N ASP A 92 4.29 -8.43 8.18
CA ASP A 92 3.26 -7.53 7.68
C ASP A 92 2.05 -7.40 8.61
N VAL A 93 2.01 -8.16 9.71
CA VAL A 93 0.89 -8.15 10.67
C VAL A 93 0.54 -6.75 11.20
N PRO A 94 1.49 -5.87 11.57
CA PRO A 94 1.17 -4.50 11.99
C PRO A 94 0.47 -3.69 10.89
N ALA A 95 0.97 -3.80 9.64
CA ALA A 95 0.39 -3.14 8.47
C ALA A 95 -1.01 -3.69 8.15
N PHE A 96 -1.19 -5.01 8.11
CA PHE A 96 -2.50 -5.65 7.95
C PHE A 96 -3.49 -5.18 9.01
N SER A 97 -3.09 -5.20 10.29
CA SER A 97 -3.96 -4.81 11.39
C SER A 97 -4.37 -3.33 11.32
N THR A 98 -3.43 -2.45 10.95
CA THR A 98 -3.69 -1.02 10.79
C THR A 98 -4.69 -0.77 9.67
N LEU A 99 -4.48 -1.42 8.52
CA LEU A 99 -5.35 -1.23 7.37
C LEU A 99 -6.74 -1.81 7.59
N ASN A 100 -6.85 -3.03 8.14
CA ASN A 100 -8.15 -3.65 8.48
C ASN A 100 -8.97 -2.78 9.43
N LYS A 101 -8.37 -2.29 10.51
CA LYS A 101 -9.05 -1.40 11.47
C LYS A 101 -9.53 -0.10 10.84
N SER A 102 -8.89 0.32 9.77
CA SER A 102 -9.20 1.56 9.05
C SER A 102 -10.09 1.34 7.81
N GLY A 103 -10.66 0.14 7.65
CA GLY A 103 -11.61 -0.19 6.57
C GLY A 103 -10.99 -0.47 5.22
N GLY A 104 -9.66 -0.59 5.13
CA GLY A 104 -8.95 -1.02 3.93
C GLY A 104 -9.01 -2.54 3.72
N ALA A 105 -8.57 -2.99 2.56
CA ALA A 105 -8.57 -4.39 2.19
C ALA A 105 -7.18 -5.01 2.37
N THR A 106 -7.13 -6.22 2.93
CA THR A 106 -5.88 -6.95 3.19
C THR A 106 -5.92 -8.33 2.58
N PHE A 107 -4.84 -8.69 1.90
CA PHE A 107 -4.74 -9.93 1.14
C PHE A 107 -3.38 -10.57 1.40
N ALA A 108 -3.38 -11.79 1.93
CA ALA A 108 -2.15 -12.56 2.12
C ALA A 108 -1.90 -13.50 0.94
N ILE A 109 -0.64 -13.61 0.53
CA ILE A 109 -0.24 -14.50 -0.55
C ILE A 109 0.77 -15.53 -0.05
N TYR A 110 0.79 -16.71 -0.69
CA TYR A 110 1.77 -17.74 -0.43
C TYR A 110 2.27 -18.39 -1.73
N PRO A 111 3.52 -18.92 -1.76
CA PRO A 111 4.06 -19.58 -2.94
C PRO A 111 3.33 -20.90 -3.26
N HIS A 112 3.25 -21.24 -4.54
CA HIS A 112 2.70 -22.51 -4.99
C HIS A 112 3.39 -23.69 -4.31
N ASN A 113 2.60 -24.68 -3.88
CA ASN A 113 3.07 -25.90 -3.20
C ASN A 113 3.83 -25.69 -1.87
N ASP A 114 3.76 -24.54 -1.24
CA ASP A 114 4.34 -24.29 0.09
C ASP A 114 3.29 -24.47 1.18
N VAL A 115 3.22 -25.69 1.74
CA VAL A 115 2.27 -26.03 2.82
C VAL A 115 2.52 -25.21 4.08
N LYS A 116 3.78 -24.87 4.39
CA LYS A 116 4.13 -24.10 5.57
C LYS A 116 3.67 -22.65 5.43
N ALA A 117 3.92 -22.03 4.27
CA ALA A 117 3.43 -20.69 3.98
C ALA A 117 1.90 -20.65 3.93
N PHE A 118 1.25 -21.67 3.35
CA PHE A 118 -0.21 -21.80 3.38
C PHE A 118 -0.76 -21.81 4.82
N GLN A 119 -0.21 -22.64 5.69
CA GLN A 119 -0.66 -22.73 7.10
C GLN A 119 -0.48 -21.38 7.82
N GLN A 120 0.58 -20.66 7.51
CA GLN A 120 0.87 -19.35 8.08
C GLN A 120 -0.18 -18.31 7.67
N VAL A 121 -0.50 -18.19 6.38
CA VAL A 121 -1.51 -17.22 5.93
C VAL A 121 -2.93 -17.63 6.35
N GLU A 122 -3.21 -18.94 6.43
CA GLU A 122 -4.46 -19.46 6.99
C GLU A 122 -4.62 -19.04 8.46
N GLN A 123 -3.55 -19.11 9.25
CA GLN A 123 -3.58 -18.63 10.63
C GLN A 123 -3.84 -17.12 10.70
N LEU A 124 -3.19 -16.31 9.85
CA LEU A 124 -3.48 -14.87 9.76
C LEU A 124 -4.96 -14.60 9.46
N ARG A 125 -5.58 -15.41 8.62
CA ARG A 125 -7.01 -15.30 8.31
C ARG A 125 -7.89 -15.70 9.49
N LYS A 126 -7.58 -16.77 10.19
CA LYS A 126 -8.29 -17.23 11.41
C LYS A 126 -8.22 -16.16 12.53
N ASP A 127 -7.08 -15.52 12.67
CA ASP A 127 -6.84 -14.45 13.64
C ASP A 127 -7.48 -13.11 13.24
N GLY A 128 -8.16 -13.05 12.09
CA GLY A 128 -8.79 -11.82 11.58
C GLY A 128 -7.79 -10.76 11.13
N ARG A 129 -6.53 -11.12 10.87
CA ARG A 129 -5.48 -10.21 10.44
C ARG A 129 -5.60 -9.83 8.97
N VAL A 130 -6.11 -10.75 8.15
CA VAL A 130 -6.31 -10.54 6.70
C VAL A 130 -7.74 -10.86 6.29
N ASN A 131 -8.22 -10.19 5.25
CA ASN A 131 -9.57 -10.43 4.72
C ASN A 131 -9.61 -11.71 3.87
N MET A 132 -8.55 -11.98 3.12
CA MET A 132 -8.45 -13.10 2.20
C MET A 132 -7.00 -13.53 2.04
N TYR A 133 -6.78 -14.76 1.55
CA TYR A 133 -5.49 -15.26 1.11
C TYR A 133 -5.64 -16.19 -0.11
N ALA A 134 -4.59 -16.26 -0.92
CA ALA A 134 -4.49 -17.21 -2.04
C ALA A 134 -3.02 -17.45 -2.43
N GLU A 135 -2.80 -18.40 -3.33
CA GLU A 135 -1.50 -18.52 -4.00
C GLU A 135 -1.12 -17.22 -4.73
N ALA A 136 0.18 -16.96 -4.82
CA ALA A 136 0.75 -15.79 -5.51
C ALA A 136 0.71 -15.97 -7.03
N ASP A 137 -0.46 -16.34 -7.54
CA ASP A 137 -0.75 -16.46 -8.97
C ASP A 137 -1.77 -15.39 -9.37
N TYR A 138 -1.32 -14.43 -10.14
CA TYR A 138 -2.12 -13.29 -10.61
C TYR A 138 -2.65 -13.47 -12.04
N SER A 139 -2.57 -14.68 -12.59
CA SER A 139 -3.11 -15.00 -13.90
C SER A 139 -4.63 -14.85 -13.91
N GLU A 140 -5.19 -14.50 -15.06
CA GLU A 140 -6.63 -14.35 -15.23
C GLU A 140 -7.40 -15.61 -14.81
N GLY A 141 -8.45 -15.43 -14.01
CA GLY A 141 -9.28 -16.53 -13.51
C GLY A 141 -8.81 -17.15 -12.20
N THR A 142 -7.63 -16.81 -11.68
CA THR A 142 -7.17 -17.30 -10.37
C THR A 142 -7.86 -16.58 -9.22
N THR A 143 -7.80 -17.17 -8.02
CA THR A 143 -8.40 -16.58 -6.82
C THR A 143 -7.82 -15.21 -6.51
N ALA A 144 -6.51 -15.02 -6.63
CA ALA A 144 -5.86 -13.72 -6.41
C ALA A 144 -6.34 -12.68 -7.41
N TYR A 145 -6.33 -13.01 -8.71
CA TYR A 145 -6.80 -12.13 -9.78
C TYR A 145 -8.26 -11.69 -9.56
N ILE A 146 -9.16 -12.65 -9.35
CA ILE A 146 -10.59 -12.37 -9.16
C ILE A 146 -10.82 -11.47 -7.95
N TRP A 147 -10.25 -11.83 -6.79
CA TRP A 147 -10.48 -11.07 -5.57
C TRP A 147 -9.95 -9.65 -5.66
N ILE A 148 -8.71 -9.47 -6.15
CA ILE A 148 -8.08 -8.14 -6.29
C ILE A 148 -8.89 -7.28 -7.28
N THR A 149 -9.27 -7.84 -8.42
CA THR A 149 -10.05 -7.13 -9.44
C THR A 149 -11.40 -6.67 -8.90
N GLU A 150 -12.13 -7.54 -8.19
CA GLU A 150 -13.41 -7.18 -7.59
C GLU A 150 -13.24 -6.10 -6.50
N LYS A 151 -12.19 -6.17 -5.68
CA LYS A 151 -11.88 -5.12 -4.69
C LYS A 151 -11.54 -3.78 -5.34
N ILE A 152 -10.80 -3.77 -6.44
CA ILE A 152 -10.53 -2.56 -7.22
C ILE A 152 -11.85 -1.95 -7.73
N LYS A 153 -12.75 -2.76 -8.29
CA LYS A 153 -14.06 -2.30 -8.76
C LYS A 153 -14.92 -1.73 -7.62
N GLU A 154 -14.95 -2.41 -6.48
CA GLU A 154 -15.66 -1.97 -5.27
C GLU A 154 -15.15 -0.60 -4.80
N ILE A 155 -13.82 -0.44 -4.69
CA ILE A 155 -13.18 0.82 -4.30
C ILE A 155 -13.48 1.93 -5.31
N ALA A 156 -13.34 1.64 -6.60
CA ALA A 156 -13.59 2.62 -7.66
C ALA A 156 -15.06 3.09 -7.66
N ASN A 157 -16.02 2.19 -7.43
CA ASN A 157 -17.43 2.53 -7.32
C ASN A 157 -17.70 3.39 -6.07
N ARG A 158 -17.10 3.06 -4.94
CA ARG A 158 -17.21 3.85 -3.71
C ARG A 158 -16.69 5.28 -3.93
N ILE A 159 -15.49 5.42 -4.50
CA ILE A 159 -14.91 6.74 -4.79
C ILE A 159 -15.84 7.56 -5.69
N ARG A 160 -16.36 6.97 -6.77
CA ARG A 160 -17.31 7.67 -7.66
C ARG A 160 -18.58 8.10 -6.95
N ASN A 161 -19.12 7.27 -6.06
CA ASN A 161 -20.34 7.58 -5.32
C ASN A 161 -20.08 8.67 -4.28
N ASP A 162 -18.94 8.62 -3.57
CA ASP A 162 -18.55 9.65 -2.62
C ASP A 162 -18.39 11.02 -3.34
N GLU A 163 -17.77 11.05 -4.51
CA GLU A 163 -17.63 12.29 -5.30
C GLU A 163 -18.99 12.82 -5.81
N LYS A 164 -19.86 11.94 -6.29
CA LYS A 164 -21.23 12.34 -6.69
C LYS A 164 -22.01 12.93 -5.51
N ALA A 165 -21.92 12.31 -4.35
CA ALA A 165 -22.62 12.79 -3.14
C ALA A 165 -22.09 14.19 -2.72
N LYS A 166 -20.78 14.42 -2.76
CA LYS A 166 -20.18 15.74 -2.50
C LYS A 166 -20.68 16.79 -3.49
N LEU A 167 -20.71 16.46 -4.78
CA LEU A 167 -21.21 17.36 -5.81
C LEU A 167 -22.69 17.72 -5.59
N GLN A 168 -23.53 16.73 -5.33
CA GLN A 168 -24.95 16.95 -5.04
C GLN A 168 -25.16 17.83 -3.80
N ALA A 169 -24.40 17.59 -2.74
CA ALA A 169 -24.45 18.40 -1.52
C ALA A 169 -24.05 19.86 -1.79
N SER A 170 -23.04 20.09 -2.64
CA SER A 170 -22.60 21.45 -3.02
C SER A 170 -23.66 22.20 -3.84
N ILE A 171 -24.40 21.50 -4.70
CA ILE A 171 -25.47 22.08 -5.53
C ILE A 171 -26.71 22.37 -4.68
N SER A 172 -27.02 21.51 -3.72
CA SER A 172 -28.21 21.64 -2.85
C SER A 172 -28.01 22.66 -1.72
N ALA A 173 -26.79 23.14 -1.49
CA ALA A 173 -26.54 24.19 -0.50
C ALA A 173 -27.14 25.51 -0.99
N THR A 174 -28.17 26.00 -0.30
CA THR A 174 -28.78 27.31 -0.58
C THR A 174 -27.71 28.39 -0.59
N PRO A 175 -27.64 29.27 -1.62
CA PRO A 175 -26.70 30.38 -1.62
C PRO A 175 -26.89 31.21 -0.35
N LYS A 176 -25.84 31.39 0.44
CA LYS A 176 -25.86 32.38 1.52
C LYS A 176 -25.91 33.74 0.86
N HIS A 177 -27.09 34.34 0.82
CA HIS A 177 -27.18 35.74 0.45
C HIS A 177 -26.36 36.54 1.46
N LEU A 178 -25.40 37.29 0.94
CA LEU A 178 -24.69 38.32 1.69
C LEU A 178 -25.72 39.37 2.10
N THR A 179 -26.08 39.36 3.36
CA THR A 179 -26.77 40.52 4.01
C THR A 179 -25.71 41.47 4.53
#